data_4520eeab8a22721d7d2d6ddada3f9a87
#
_entry.id   4520eeab8a22721d7d2d6ddada3f9a87
#
_cell.length_a   1.000
_cell.length_b   1.000
_cell.length_c   1.000
_cell.angle_alpha   90.00
_cell.angle_beta   90.00
_cell.angle_gamma   90.00
#
_symmetry.space_group_name_H-M   'P 1'
#
loop_
_entity.id
_entity.type
_entity.pdbx_description
1 polymer ?
#
loop_
_entity_poly.entity_id
_entity_poly.type
_entity_poly.pdbx_seq_one_letter_code
_entity_poly.pdbx_strand_id
1 'polypeptide(L)'
;MKKIRPIQLIAIVFFTVSGGPYGLEPLLTYAGQHGAILLLLLTPLLWDVPAIYTVLELNSMMPVTGGYYKWVKYALGTRWGFYEGWWTWLYTFVDLAIYPVLFVIYAGYFFPGASDYKIPICLVFIWLSAGLNILGIVPVGKVSLFLGAIVLTPFIILFVMAFCHHTGSMALPSPSIKGISFPSLGMALYTIMWNCLGWDNTTTYAEEVENPVRSYLSSTIIAFVLVIVVYFLVIWVSQFSGISPAVLVDKGFPAVGEIFAGHWLGSLIAIGGMASCLGIYASVLLSVSRVPMVMADDKLLPTSLNKKHRKFNTPYISIIICSVVVSAMVNWNLEALFIIDVTIYGAGLSLEYISLIKLRLKEPDTHRPFKIPLGVPGLCIALAFPVIIYFVAFTGALSSTQNGVLAALFAAVLLCSAEGLWQIIKRRQAFKSSELL
;
A
#
# COMPACT_ATOMS: atom_id res chain seq x y z
N MET A 1 -0.10 -15.87 -22.74
CA MET A 1 0.03 -14.45 -22.32
C MET A 1 1.50 -14.14 -22.09
N LYS A 2 1.95 -12.89 -22.38
CA LYS A 2 3.30 -12.46 -21.99
C LYS A 2 3.32 -12.27 -20.47
N LYS A 3 4.24 -12.93 -19.79
CA LYS A 3 4.46 -12.79 -18.36
C LYS A 3 5.39 -11.62 -18.08
N ILE A 4 5.28 -11.02 -16.88
CA ILE A 4 6.20 -9.98 -16.43
C ILE A 4 7.52 -10.57 -15.97
N ARG A 5 8.61 -9.83 -16.24
CA ARG A 5 9.96 -10.19 -15.84
C ARG A 5 10.28 -9.70 -14.42
N PRO A 6 11.24 -10.32 -13.72
CA PRO A 6 11.60 -9.92 -12.35
C PRO A 6 11.88 -8.42 -12.18
N ILE A 7 12.58 -7.78 -13.11
CA ILE A 7 12.88 -6.34 -13.03
C ILE A 7 11.61 -5.46 -13.08
N GLN A 8 10.60 -5.86 -13.88
CA GLN A 8 9.32 -5.16 -13.92
C GLN A 8 8.52 -5.42 -12.62
N LEU A 9 8.64 -6.63 -12.07
CA LEU A 9 8.00 -6.96 -10.79
C LEU A 9 8.60 -6.13 -9.65
N ILE A 10 9.93 -5.92 -9.61
CA ILE A 10 10.56 -5.03 -8.61
C ILE A 10 9.94 -3.63 -8.68
N ALA A 11 9.80 -3.06 -9.87
CA ALA A 11 9.20 -1.75 -10.05
C ALA A 11 7.72 -1.72 -9.63
N ILE A 12 6.94 -2.76 -9.97
CA ILE A 12 5.53 -2.83 -9.57
C ILE A 12 5.43 -3.01 -8.05
N VAL A 13 6.23 -3.87 -7.40
CA VAL A 13 6.24 -4.03 -5.94
C VAL A 13 6.61 -2.71 -5.27
N PHE A 14 7.65 -2.02 -5.76
CA PHE A 14 8.04 -0.70 -5.26
C PHE A 14 6.89 0.29 -5.30
N PHE A 15 6.16 0.39 -6.43
CA PHE A 15 5.01 1.28 -6.53
C PHE A 15 3.77 0.77 -5.79
N THR A 16 3.57 -0.52 -5.65
CA THR A 16 2.42 -1.06 -4.90
C THR A 16 2.54 -0.73 -3.40
N VAL A 17 3.77 -0.65 -2.89
CA VAL A 17 4.02 -0.47 -1.45
C VAL A 17 4.35 0.97 -1.09
N SER A 18 5.11 1.68 -1.91
CA SER A 18 5.76 2.93 -1.53
C SER A 18 5.65 4.02 -2.59
N GLY A 19 6.14 3.76 -3.79
CA GLY A 19 6.27 4.78 -4.83
C GLY A 19 7.26 5.90 -4.52
N GLY A 20 8.06 5.79 -3.47
CA GLY A 20 9.00 6.81 -2.99
C GLY A 20 8.59 7.42 -1.65
N PRO A 21 9.36 8.36 -1.10
CA PRO A 21 9.17 8.86 0.26
C PRO A 21 8.01 9.87 0.42
N TYR A 22 7.24 10.09 -0.61
CA TYR A 22 6.11 11.02 -0.60
C TYR A 22 5.01 10.56 0.35
N GLY A 23 4.58 11.46 1.25
CA GLY A 23 3.66 11.15 2.34
C GLY A 23 4.33 10.86 3.68
N LEU A 24 5.68 10.88 3.75
CA LEU A 24 6.43 10.79 5.01
C LEU A 24 6.64 12.15 5.68
N GLU A 25 6.31 13.25 5.02
CA GLU A 25 6.53 14.61 5.52
C GLU A 25 5.98 14.84 6.95
N PRO A 26 4.77 14.32 7.32
CA PRO A 26 4.22 14.51 8.66
C PRO A 26 5.00 13.79 9.77
N LEU A 27 5.86 12.82 9.44
CA LEU A 27 6.58 12.01 10.42
C LEU A 27 7.44 12.87 11.35
N LEU A 28 8.13 13.89 10.80
CA LEU A 28 8.95 14.81 11.61
C LEU A 28 8.10 15.69 12.54
N THR A 29 6.87 16.01 12.16
CA THR A 29 5.92 16.74 13.00
C THR A 29 5.46 15.90 14.17
N TYR A 30 5.11 14.63 13.95
CA TYR A 30 4.58 13.75 14.98
C TYR A 30 5.66 13.18 15.91
N ALA A 31 6.81 12.80 15.36
CA ALA A 31 7.84 12.06 16.08
C ALA A 31 9.09 12.90 16.42
N GLY A 32 9.24 14.11 15.85
CA GLY A 32 10.47 14.88 15.93
C GLY A 32 11.65 14.18 15.27
N GLN A 33 12.84 14.79 15.34
CA GLN A 33 14.04 14.25 14.66
C GLN A 33 14.48 12.89 15.24
N HIS A 34 14.51 12.78 16.56
CA HIS A 34 14.97 11.58 17.28
C HIS A 34 14.00 10.39 17.12
N GLY A 35 12.69 10.68 17.22
CA GLY A 35 11.65 9.66 17.09
C GLY A 35 11.46 9.19 15.66
N ALA A 36 11.53 10.08 14.68
CA ALA A 36 11.36 9.73 13.28
C ALA A 36 12.37 8.68 12.81
N ILE A 37 13.66 8.86 13.12
CA ILE A 37 14.71 7.88 12.79
C ILE A 37 14.47 6.55 13.51
N LEU A 38 14.14 6.58 14.80
CA LEU A 38 13.89 5.36 15.56
C LEU A 38 12.69 4.58 15.00
N LEU A 39 11.59 5.28 14.76
CA LEU A 39 10.35 4.64 14.27
C LEU A 39 10.51 4.12 12.85
N LEU A 40 11.28 4.83 11.96
CA LEU A 40 11.59 4.33 10.63
C LEU A 40 12.44 3.06 10.62
N LEU A 41 13.23 2.82 11.65
CA LEU A 41 14.00 1.58 11.78
C LEU A 41 13.19 0.46 12.42
N LEU A 42 12.41 0.76 13.47
CA LEU A 42 11.69 -0.25 14.24
C LEU A 42 10.38 -0.69 13.58
N THR A 43 9.61 0.25 13.02
CA THR A 43 8.29 -0.09 12.45
C THR A 43 8.41 -1.08 11.30
N PRO A 44 9.29 -0.92 10.30
CA PRO A 44 9.45 -1.92 9.25
C PRO A 44 9.89 -3.30 9.76
N LEU A 45 10.75 -3.34 10.77
CA LEU A 45 11.18 -4.62 11.36
C LEU A 45 10.03 -5.36 12.07
N LEU A 46 9.16 -4.62 12.74
CA LEU A 46 8.11 -5.19 13.59
C LEU A 46 6.77 -5.32 12.86
N TRP A 47 6.54 -4.56 11.81
CA TRP A 47 5.33 -4.56 11.00
C TRP A 47 5.54 -5.23 9.64
N ASP A 48 6.49 -4.73 8.83
CA ASP A 48 6.64 -5.17 7.44
C ASP A 48 7.33 -6.53 7.32
N VAL A 49 8.40 -6.78 8.08
CA VAL A 49 9.14 -8.05 7.97
C VAL A 49 8.25 -9.26 8.27
N PRO A 50 7.42 -9.29 9.34
CA PRO A 50 6.48 -10.39 9.56
C PRO A 50 5.42 -10.51 8.46
N ALA A 51 4.91 -9.39 7.93
CA ALA A 51 3.95 -9.36 6.82
C ALA A 51 4.59 -9.93 5.54
N ILE A 52 5.75 -9.43 5.15
CA ILE A 52 6.50 -9.90 3.98
C ILE A 52 6.76 -11.41 4.05
N TYR A 53 7.23 -11.90 5.19
CA TYR A 53 7.53 -13.32 5.35
C TYR A 53 6.28 -14.18 5.28
N THR A 54 5.16 -13.71 5.84
CA THR A 54 3.85 -14.38 5.73
C THR A 54 3.43 -14.49 4.27
N VAL A 55 3.44 -13.38 3.56
CA VAL A 55 3.08 -13.29 2.14
C VAL A 55 3.98 -14.20 1.30
N LEU A 56 5.30 -14.16 1.51
CA LEU A 56 6.25 -14.98 0.75
C LEU A 56 6.04 -16.47 0.99
N GLU A 57 5.76 -16.90 2.23
CA GLU A 57 5.50 -18.31 2.51
C GLU A 57 4.18 -18.77 1.89
N LEU A 58 3.09 -18.02 2.08
CA LEU A 58 1.78 -18.35 1.51
C LEU A 58 1.82 -18.35 -0.02
N ASN A 59 2.46 -17.34 -0.62
CA ASN A 59 2.60 -17.26 -2.08
C ASN A 59 3.52 -18.36 -2.64
N SER A 60 4.56 -18.76 -1.92
CA SER A 60 5.41 -19.88 -2.37
C SER A 60 4.67 -21.21 -2.39
N MET A 61 3.77 -21.41 -1.42
CA MET A 61 2.92 -22.60 -1.33
C MET A 61 1.80 -22.58 -2.39
N MET A 62 1.20 -21.42 -2.64
CA MET A 62 0.03 -21.27 -3.50
C MET A 62 0.15 -19.99 -4.38
N PRO A 63 0.97 -20.02 -5.45
CA PRO A 63 1.15 -18.88 -6.34
C PRO A 63 0.03 -18.79 -7.39
N VAL A 64 -1.19 -18.48 -6.96
CA VAL A 64 -2.41 -18.46 -7.78
C VAL A 64 -2.98 -17.06 -7.93
N THR A 65 -3.72 -16.82 -9.01
CA THR A 65 -4.49 -15.57 -9.21
C THR A 65 -5.50 -15.39 -8.09
N GLY A 66 -5.51 -14.20 -7.48
CA GLY A 66 -6.33 -13.87 -6.31
C GLY A 66 -5.59 -13.99 -4.97
N GLY A 67 -4.31 -14.44 -4.96
CA GLY A 67 -3.38 -14.41 -3.82
C GLY A 67 -4.03 -14.62 -2.45
N TYR A 68 -3.95 -13.61 -1.58
CA TYR A 68 -4.47 -13.62 -0.20
C TYR A 68 -5.92 -14.08 -0.08
N TYR A 69 -6.82 -13.70 -0.98
CA TYR A 69 -8.21 -14.19 -1.00
C TYR A 69 -8.25 -15.71 -1.08
N LYS A 70 -7.46 -16.32 -1.96
CA LYS A 70 -7.41 -17.77 -2.13
C LYS A 70 -6.76 -18.47 -0.94
N TRP A 71 -5.71 -17.89 -0.36
CA TRP A 71 -5.03 -18.44 0.82
C TRP A 71 -5.97 -18.48 2.03
N VAL A 72 -6.64 -17.36 2.32
CA VAL A 72 -7.59 -17.29 3.43
C VAL A 72 -8.79 -18.21 3.18
N LYS A 73 -9.31 -18.26 1.95
CA LYS A 73 -10.40 -19.19 1.59
C LYS A 73 -9.99 -20.65 1.80
N TYR A 74 -8.78 -21.02 1.40
CA TYR A 74 -8.26 -22.38 1.57
C TYR A 74 -8.06 -22.73 3.05
N ALA A 75 -7.43 -21.85 3.79
CA ALA A 75 -7.09 -22.06 5.19
C ALA A 75 -8.32 -22.01 6.12
N LEU A 76 -9.15 -20.96 5.99
CA LEU A 76 -10.21 -20.62 6.94
C LEU A 76 -11.63 -20.94 6.44
N GLY A 77 -11.78 -21.18 5.13
CA GLY A 77 -13.06 -21.46 4.47
C GLY A 77 -13.66 -20.25 3.75
N THR A 78 -14.72 -20.51 2.97
CA THR A 78 -15.28 -19.55 2.01
C THR A 78 -15.76 -18.26 2.65
N ARG A 79 -16.31 -18.29 3.86
CA ARG A 79 -16.78 -17.09 4.58
C ARG A 79 -15.63 -16.12 4.86
N TRP A 80 -14.53 -16.62 5.43
CA TRP A 80 -13.36 -15.80 5.75
C TRP A 80 -12.63 -15.33 4.50
N GLY A 81 -12.55 -16.17 3.46
CA GLY A 81 -12.06 -15.74 2.16
C GLY A 81 -12.91 -14.62 1.57
N PHE A 82 -14.24 -14.69 1.71
CA PHE A 82 -15.12 -13.59 1.28
C PHE A 82 -14.84 -12.30 2.05
N TYR A 83 -14.62 -12.36 3.38
CA TYR A 83 -14.28 -11.18 4.18
C TYR A 83 -12.97 -10.57 3.73
N GLU A 84 -11.94 -11.39 3.54
CA GLU A 84 -10.63 -10.97 3.03
C GLU A 84 -10.76 -10.21 1.71
N GLY A 85 -11.38 -10.83 0.71
CA GLY A 85 -11.54 -10.21 -0.60
C GLY A 85 -12.43 -8.97 -0.59
N TRP A 86 -13.46 -8.93 0.28
CA TRP A 86 -14.35 -7.78 0.42
C TRP A 86 -13.66 -6.60 1.11
N TRP A 87 -12.98 -6.84 2.23
CA TRP A 87 -12.23 -5.81 2.97
C TRP A 87 -11.12 -5.23 2.11
N THR A 88 -10.37 -6.09 1.41
CA THR A 88 -9.34 -5.64 0.49
C THR A 88 -9.90 -4.77 -0.64
N TRP A 89 -11.03 -5.16 -1.20
CA TRP A 89 -11.64 -4.35 -2.25
C TRP A 89 -12.11 -2.99 -1.74
N LEU A 90 -12.64 -2.93 -0.51
CA LEU A 90 -13.08 -1.69 0.11
C LEU A 90 -11.91 -0.75 0.48
N TYR A 91 -10.87 -1.26 1.17
CA TYR A 91 -9.76 -0.39 1.54
C TYR A 91 -9.06 0.16 0.30
N THR A 92 -8.96 -0.62 -0.77
CA THR A 92 -8.31 -0.17 -1.99
C THR A 92 -9.03 0.99 -2.67
N PHE A 93 -10.36 1.12 -2.53
CA PHE A 93 -11.03 2.33 -3.01
C PHE A 93 -10.59 3.56 -2.23
N VAL A 94 -10.40 3.41 -0.92
CA VAL A 94 -9.93 4.46 -0.03
C VAL A 94 -8.50 4.85 -0.40
N ASP A 95 -7.61 3.87 -0.51
CA ASP A 95 -6.21 4.03 -0.89
C ASP A 95 -6.08 4.70 -2.27
N LEU A 96 -6.75 4.18 -3.28
CA LEU A 96 -6.72 4.76 -4.63
C LEU A 96 -7.27 6.21 -4.69
N ALA A 97 -8.14 6.64 -3.78
CA ALA A 97 -8.65 8.00 -3.76
C ALA A 97 -7.61 9.02 -3.28
N ILE A 98 -6.59 8.57 -2.55
CA ILE A 98 -5.53 9.41 -2.01
C ILE A 98 -4.62 9.95 -3.12
N TYR A 99 -4.18 9.10 -4.05
CA TYR A 99 -3.14 9.45 -5.04
C TYR A 99 -3.52 10.53 -6.04
N PRO A 100 -4.76 10.61 -6.60
CA PRO A 100 -5.17 11.73 -7.44
C PRO A 100 -5.12 13.06 -6.70
N VAL A 101 -5.46 13.06 -5.40
CA VAL A 101 -5.43 14.26 -4.56
C VAL A 101 -4.00 14.70 -4.29
N LEU A 102 -3.10 13.77 -3.94
CA LEU A 102 -1.67 14.05 -3.79
C LEU A 102 -1.06 14.55 -5.11
N PHE A 103 -1.47 14.00 -6.25
CA PHE A 103 -1.02 14.49 -7.56
C PHE A 103 -1.35 15.98 -7.74
N VAL A 104 -2.55 16.42 -7.36
CA VAL A 104 -2.94 17.85 -7.43
C VAL A 104 -2.06 18.70 -6.51
N ILE A 105 -1.72 18.22 -5.31
CA ILE A 105 -0.83 18.92 -4.36
C ILE A 105 0.54 19.14 -5.00
N TYR A 106 1.16 18.10 -5.58
CA TYR A 106 2.47 18.25 -6.25
C TYR A 106 2.38 19.07 -7.54
N ALA A 107 1.26 19.01 -8.27
CA ALA A 107 1.02 19.90 -9.42
C ALA A 107 0.92 21.38 -9.01
N GLY A 108 0.43 21.65 -7.79
CA GLY A 108 0.37 22.99 -7.20
C GLY A 108 1.74 23.68 -7.06
N TYR A 109 2.83 22.91 -7.03
CA TYR A 109 4.19 23.45 -7.05
C TYR A 109 4.47 24.26 -8.34
N PHE A 110 3.93 23.81 -9.48
CA PHE A 110 4.09 24.49 -10.78
C PHE A 110 2.93 25.44 -11.10
N PHE A 111 1.73 25.08 -10.65
CA PHE A 111 0.48 25.76 -10.93
C PHE A 111 -0.28 26.02 -9.62
N PRO A 112 -0.03 27.15 -8.95
CA PRO A 112 -0.66 27.46 -7.65
C PRO A 112 -2.18 27.35 -7.65
N GLY A 113 -2.85 27.57 -8.81
CA GLY A 113 -4.30 27.39 -8.98
C GLY A 113 -4.74 25.94 -9.27
N ALA A 114 -3.86 24.92 -9.17
CA ALA A 114 -4.23 23.55 -9.45
C ALA A 114 -5.34 23.02 -8.53
N SER A 115 -5.40 23.51 -7.29
CA SER A 115 -6.45 23.18 -6.31
C SER A 115 -7.86 23.58 -6.76
N ASP A 116 -7.99 24.66 -7.53
CA ASP A 116 -9.27 25.15 -8.06
C ASP A 116 -9.83 24.19 -9.13
N TYR A 117 -8.95 23.41 -9.76
CA TYR A 117 -9.27 22.39 -10.75
C TYR A 117 -9.07 20.97 -10.23
N LYS A 118 -9.14 20.77 -8.90
CA LYS A 118 -8.90 19.46 -8.26
C LYS A 118 -9.71 18.34 -8.91
N ILE A 119 -11.03 18.51 -9.06
CA ILE A 119 -11.91 17.45 -9.56
C ILE A 119 -11.56 17.05 -11.00
N PRO A 120 -11.51 17.96 -12.00
CA PRO A 120 -11.17 17.58 -13.37
C PRO A 120 -9.77 16.95 -13.48
N ILE A 121 -8.77 17.44 -12.75
CA ILE A 121 -7.42 16.85 -12.74
C ILE A 121 -7.48 15.42 -12.19
N CYS A 122 -8.15 15.20 -11.05
CA CYS A 122 -8.31 13.87 -10.47
C CYS A 122 -9.03 12.91 -11.42
N LEU A 123 -10.09 13.34 -12.10
CA LEU A 123 -10.81 12.50 -13.05
C LEU A 123 -9.93 12.10 -14.25
N VAL A 124 -9.20 13.06 -14.84
CA VAL A 124 -8.26 12.75 -15.92
C VAL A 124 -7.21 11.75 -15.47
N PHE A 125 -6.63 11.94 -14.28
CA PHE A 125 -5.66 11.04 -13.67
C PHE A 125 -6.21 9.61 -13.51
N ILE A 126 -7.41 9.47 -12.91
CA ILE A 126 -8.06 8.18 -12.66
C ILE A 126 -8.33 7.42 -13.96
N TRP A 127 -8.91 8.09 -14.96
CA TRP A 127 -9.32 7.44 -16.20
C TRP A 127 -8.16 7.16 -17.15
N LEU A 128 -7.08 7.95 -17.15
CA LEU A 128 -5.83 7.61 -17.84
C LEU A 128 -5.19 6.34 -17.23
N SER A 129 -5.14 6.27 -15.91
CA SER A 129 -4.61 5.09 -15.21
C SER A 129 -5.48 3.84 -15.43
N ALA A 130 -6.80 4.00 -15.47
CA ALA A 130 -7.73 2.92 -15.84
C ALA A 130 -7.47 2.41 -17.27
N GLY A 131 -7.28 3.32 -18.22
CA GLY A 131 -6.91 2.99 -19.60
C GLY A 131 -5.62 2.19 -19.68
N LEU A 132 -4.57 2.61 -18.96
CA LEU A 132 -3.30 1.87 -18.87
C LEU A 132 -3.50 0.45 -18.31
N ASN A 133 -4.32 0.31 -17.26
CA ASN A 133 -4.60 -1.00 -16.66
C ASN A 133 -5.39 -1.94 -17.58
N ILE A 134 -6.29 -1.40 -18.41
CA ILE A 134 -7.01 -2.19 -19.42
C ILE A 134 -6.03 -2.76 -20.46
N LEU A 135 -4.94 -2.07 -20.78
CA LEU A 135 -3.90 -2.58 -21.70
C LEU A 135 -3.12 -3.78 -21.12
N GLY A 136 -3.15 -3.98 -19.81
CA GLY A 136 -2.64 -5.17 -19.14
C GLY A 136 -1.33 -4.98 -18.37
N ILE A 137 -0.86 -6.07 -17.75
CA ILE A 137 0.24 -6.07 -16.77
C ILE A 137 1.60 -5.67 -17.38
N VAL A 138 1.87 -6.03 -18.63
CA VAL A 138 3.18 -5.73 -19.26
C VAL A 138 3.35 -4.23 -19.54
N PRO A 139 2.36 -3.51 -20.12
CA PRO A 139 2.39 -2.04 -20.19
C PRO A 139 2.55 -1.38 -18.82
N VAL A 140 1.77 -1.78 -17.81
CA VAL A 140 1.90 -1.26 -16.45
C VAL A 140 3.33 -1.45 -15.93
N GLY A 141 3.92 -2.65 -16.04
CA GLY A 141 5.28 -2.92 -15.58
C GLY A 141 6.36 -2.09 -16.29
N LYS A 142 6.20 -1.80 -17.58
CA LYS A 142 7.12 -0.91 -18.31
C LYS A 142 7.00 0.54 -17.86
N VAL A 143 5.77 1.03 -17.68
CA VAL A 143 5.51 2.38 -17.19
C VAL A 143 6.02 2.53 -15.76
N SER A 144 5.78 1.56 -14.88
CA SER A 144 6.32 1.56 -13.51
C SER A 144 7.85 1.63 -13.48
N LEU A 145 8.53 0.89 -14.37
CA LEU A 145 10.00 0.97 -14.45
C LEU A 145 10.48 2.36 -14.86
N PHE A 146 9.83 2.99 -15.85
CA PHE A 146 10.14 4.35 -16.29
C PHE A 146 9.84 5.39 -15.20
N LEU A 147 8.67 5.32 -14.58
CA LEU A 147 8.29 6.22 -13.48
C LEU A 147 9.20 6.04 -12.27
N GLY A 148 9.66 4.81 -11.97
CA GLY A 148 10.62 4.54 -10.90
C GLY A 148 11.94 5.30 -11.07
N ALA A 149 12.43 5.39 -12.30
CA ALA A 149 13.62 6.21 -12.59
C ALA A 149 13.35 7.71 -12.35
N ILE A 150 12.17 8.22 -12.76
CA ILE A 150 11.78 9.62 -12.51
C ILE A 150 11.65 9.91 -11.01
N VAL A 151 11.12 8.97 -10.23
CA VAL A 151 10.95 9.12 -8.77
C VAL A 151 12.28 9.08 -8.03
N LEU A 152 13.15 8.11 -8.35
CA LEU A 152 14.36 7.85 -7.56
C LEU A 152 15.52 8.79 -7.91
N THR A 153 15.62 9.21 -9.18
CA THR A 153 16.74 10.07 -9.63
C THR A 153 16.84 11.38 -8.85
N PRO A 154 15.77 12.16 -8.64
CA PRO A 154 15.84 13.41 -7.86
C PRO A 154 16.31 13.19 -6.42
N PHE A 155 15.92 12.09 -5.78
CA PHE A 155 16.37 11.77 -4.42
C PHE A 155 17.86 11.37 -4.39
N ILE A 156 18.33 10.60 -5.37
CA ILE A 156 19.78 10.30 -5.48
C ILE A 156 20.56 11.60 -5.60
N ILE A 157 20.10 12.53 -6.47
CA ILE A 157 20.73 13.86 -6.60
C ILE A 157 20.65 14.63 -5.29
N LEU A 158 19.49 14.65 -4.62
CA LEU A 158 19.33 15.29 -3.32
C LEU A 158 20.35 14.80 -2.30
N PHE A 159 20.54 13.48 -2.20
CA PHE A 159 21.51 12.89 -1.27
C PHE A 159 22.94 13.31 -1.60
N VAL A 160 23.31 13.25 -2.89
CA VAL A 160 24.65 13.70 -3.33
C VAL A 160 24.86 15.19 -3.01
N MET A 161 23.89 16.04 -3.34
CA MET A 161 24.01 17.49 -3.09
C MET A 161 24.05 17.80 -1.60
N ALA A 162 23.24 17.12 -0.77
CA ALA A 162 23.28 17.28 0.68
C ALA A 162 24.64 16.91 1.26
N PHE A 163 25.22 15.78 0.85
CA PHE A 163 26.55 15.36 1.33
C PHE A 163 27.68 16.25 0.81
N CYS A 164 27.60 16.82 -0.40
CA CYS A 164 28.63 17.66 -0.97
C CYS A 164 28.58 19.10 -0.41
N HIS A 165 27.41 19.64 -0.10
CA HIS A 165 27.24 21.03 0.29
C HIS A 165 27.14 21.26 1.80
N HIS A 166 26.87 20.22 2.58
CA HIS A 166 26.83 20.37 4.03
C HIS A 166 28.24 20.49 4.63
N THR A 167 28.55 21.66 5.18
CA THR A 167 29.90 21.97 5.76
C THR A 167 30.03 21.50 7.21
N GLY A 168 28.99 20.99 7.81
CA GLY A 168 28.97 20.50 9.20
C GLY A 168 28.97 18.97 9.32
N SER A 169 28.95 18.48 10.55
CA SER A 169 28.78 17.04 10.82
C SER A 169 27.31 16.66 10.60
N MET A 170 27.06 15.76 9.67
CA MET A 170 25.73 15.12 9.49
C MET A 170 25.56 13.94 10.47
N ALA A 171 25.65 14.24 11.78
CA ALA A 171 25.51 13.22 12.81
C ALA A 171 24.07 12.68 12.83
N LEU A 172 23.92 11.36 13.01
CA LEU A 172 22.62 10.77 13.26
C LEU A 172 22.08 11.23 14.62
N PRO A 173 20.82 11.68 14.70
CA PRO A 173 20.19 11.96 15.99
C PRO A 173 20.18 10.70 16.85
N SER A 174 20.39 10.85 18.16
CA SER A 174 20.27 9.70 19.08
C SER A 174 18.82 9.19 19.09
N PRO A 175 18.56 7.91 18.76
CA PRO A 175 17.20 7.40 18.68
C PRO A 175 16.48 7.49 20.02
N SER A 176 15.31 8.16 20.07
CA SER A 176 14.54 8.34 21.30
C SER A 176 13.07 8.65 21.02
N ILE A 177 12.18 8.08 21.83
CA ILE A 177 10.74 8.42 21.86
C ILE A 177 10.39 9.38 22.99
N LYS A 178 11.37 9.89 23.73
CA LYS A 178 11.13 10.84 24.84
C LYS A 178 10.46 12.09 24.33
N GLY A 179 9.38 12.50 24.98
CA GLY A 179 8.61 13.71 24.63
C GLY A 179 7.57 13.52 23.54
N ILE A 180 7.46 12.35 22.93
CA ILE A 180 6.37 12.05 21.98
C ILE A 180 5.11 11.72 22.79
N SER A 181 4.03 12.45 22.56
CA SER A 181 2.72 12.12 23.17
C SER A 181 2.17 10.83 22.55
N PHE A 182 1.31 10.11 23.27
CA PHE A 182 0.70 8.89 22.77
C PHE A 182 -0.11 9.10 21.48
N PRO A 183 -0.92 10.18 21.35
CA PRO A 183 -1.58 10.50 20.08
C PRO A 183 -0.58 10.73 18.92
N SER A 184 0.48 11.48 19.17
CA SER A 184 1.52 11.75 18.16
C SER A 184 2.28 10.46 17.75
N LEU A 185 2.54 9.57 18.72
CA LEU A 185 3.12 8.25 18.41
C LEU A 185 2.21 7.44 17.50
N GLY A 186 0.90 7.41 17.77
CA GLY A 186 -0.08 6.74 16.92
C GLY A 186 -0.06 7.28 15.50
N MET A 187 -0.10 8.59 15.32
CA MET A 187 -0.05 9.22 13.99
C MET A 187 1.29 8.99 13.26
N ALA A 188 2.41 9.01 14.00
CA ALA A 188 3.72 8.68 13.42
C ALA A 188 3.77 7.23 12.91
N LEU A 189 3.25 6.27 13.69
CA LEU A 189 3.13 4.88 13.27
C LEU A 189 2.22 4.73 12.06
N TYR A 190 1.04 5.38 12.05
CA TYR A 190 0.15 5.38 10.88
C TYR A 190 0.84 5.92 9.64
N THR A 191 1.61 7.02 9.77
CA THR A 191 2.36 7.59 8.64
C THR A 191 3.35 6.59 8.05
N ILE A 192 4.11 5.87 8.88
CA ILE A 192 5.06 4.86 8.38
C ILE A 192 4.32 3.65 7.83
N MET A 193 3.34 3.13 8.55
CA MET A 193 2.56 1.95 8.14
C MET A 193 1.87 2.19 6.80
N TRP A 194 1.22 3.34 6.61
CA TRP A 194 0.58 3.68 5.34
C TRP A 194 1.60 3.72 4.19
N ASN A 195 2.79 4.26 4.41
CA ASN A 195 3.85 4.31 3.40
C ASN A 195 4.50 2.94 3.09
N CYS A 196 4.12 1.89 3.81
CA CYS A 196 4.66 0.53 3.68
C CYS A 196 3.55 -0.53 3.58
N LEU A 197 2.35 -0.18 3.10
CA LEU A 197 1.24 -1.14 2.91
C LEU A 197 1.32 -1.89 1.58
N GLY A 198 0.68 -3.05 1.51
CA GLY A 198 0.37 -3.71 0.24
C GLY A 198 1.42 -4.70 -0.26
N TRP A 199 2.25 -5.27 0.62
CA TRP A 199 3.21 -6.34 0.24
C TRP A 199 2.53 -7.57 -0.34
N ASP A 200 1.29 -7.84 0.04
CA ASP A 200 0.41 -8.91 -0.41
C ASP A 200 -0.25 -8.63 -1.77
N ASN A 201 -0.53 -7.37 -2.07
CA ASN A 201 -1.31 -6.94 -3.23
C ASN A 201 -0.78 -7.50 -4.56
N THR A 202 0.53 -7.53 -4.75
CA THR A 202 1.14 -8.03 -5.99
C THR A 202 0.93 -9.52 -6.22
N THR A 203 0.55 -10.28 -5.19
CA THR A 203 0.33 -11.73 -5.28
C THR A 203 -0.96 -12.10 -5.99
N THR A 204 -1.89 -11.14 -6.14
CA THR A 204 -3.18 -11.33 -6.82
C THR A 204 -3.06 -11.74 -8.29
N TYR A 205 -1.90 -11.51 -8.92
CA TYR A 205 -1.58 -11.90 -10.31
C TYR A 205 -0.37 -12.83 -10.41
N ALA A 206 -0.13 -13.67 -9.40
CA ALA A 206 1.05 -14.54 -9.34
C ALA A 206 1.24 -15.42 -10.60
N GLU A 207 0.17 -15.89 -11.24
CA GLU A 207 0.23 -16.68 -12.47
C GLU A 207 0.72 -15.89 -13.70
N GLU A 208 0.64 -14.54 -13.64
CA GLU A 208 1.11 -13.65 -14.70
C GLU A 208 2.62 -13.31 -14.58
N VAL A 209 3.32 -13.86 -13.56
CA VAL A 209 4.74 -13.64 -13.27
C VAL A 209 5.60 -14.80 -13.78
N GLU A 210 6.79 -14.50 -14.31
CA GLU A 210 7.78 -15.52 -14.67
C GLU A 210 8.41 -16.11 -13.39
N ASN A 211 8.42 -17.44 -13.23
CA ASN A 211 8.97 -18.15 -12.06
C ASN A 211 8.52 -17.53 -10.73
N PRO A 212 7.20 -17.52 -10.42
CA PRO A 212 6.63 -16.67 -9.38
C PRO A 212 7.35 -16.80 -8.02
N VAL A 213 7.64 -18.00 -7.53
CA VAL A 213 8.26 -18.21 -6.23
C VAL A 213 9.59 -17.45 -6.11
N ARG A 214 10.49 -17.63 -7.08
CA ARG A 214 11.82 -16.99 -7.08
C ARG A 214 11.72 -15.48 -7.34
N SER A 215 10.83 -15.09 -8.27
CA SER A 215 10.67 -13.68 -8.64
C SER A 215 10.08 -12.85 -7.49
N TYR A 216 9.06 -13.37 -6.80
CA TYR A 216 8.50 -12.68 -5.64
C TYR A 216 9.52 -12.55 -4.50
N LEU A 217 10.23 -13.62 -4.16
CA LEU A 217 11.24 -13.58 -3.10
C LEU A 217 12.30 -12.50 -3.38
N SER A 218 12.89 -12.50 -4.56
CA SER A 218 13.93 -11.53 -4.91
C SER A 218 13.37 -10.10 -5.05
N SER A 219 12.23 -9.94 -5.72
CA SER A 219 11.65 -8.62 -5.98
C SER A 219 11.17 -7.94 -4.70
N THR A 220 10.54 -8.67 -3.79
CA THR A 220 10.06 -8.13 -2.52
C THR A 220 11.21 -7.72 -1.62
N ILE A 221 12.27 -8.54 -1.51
CA ILE A 221 13.45 -8.19 -0.70
C ILE A 221 14.16 -6.96 -1.26
N ILE A 222 14.37 -6.89 -2.59
CA ILE A 222 15.01 -5.72 -3.23
C ILE A 222 14.16 -4.48 -3.02
N ALA A 223 12.85 -4.55 -3.24
CA ALA A 223 11.94 -3.43 -3.04
C ALA A 223 11.93 -2.97 -1.57
N PHE A 224 11.89 -3.91 -0.60
CA PHE A 224 11.93 -3.58 0.83
C PHE A 224 13.21 -2.82 1.21
N VAL A 225 14.37 -3.33 0.82
CA VAL A 225 15.65 -2.64 1.11
C VAL A 225 15.69 -1.26 0.47
N LEU A 226 15.25 -1.14 -0.80
CA LEU A 226 15.19 0.13 -1.52
C LEU A 226 14.29 1.14 -0.81
N VAL A 227 13.09 0.75 -0.41
CA VAL A 227 12.11 1.60 0.29
C VAL A 227 12.70 2.11 1.60
N ILE A 228 13.20 1.20 2.46
CA ILE A 228 13.75 1.58 3.77
C ILE A 228 14.96 2.50 3.65
N VAL A 229 15.87 2.22 2.71
CA VAL A 229 17.06 3.07 2.48
C VAL A 229 16.65 4.46 2.02
N VAL A 230 15.73 4.57 1.06
CA VAL A 230 15.27 5.87 0.54
C VAL A 230 14.54 6.66 1.65
N TYR A 231 13.66 6.01 2.41
CA TYR A 231 12.92 6.65 3.50
C TYR A 231 13.85 7.16 4.60
N PHE A 232 14.78 6.31 5.01
CA PHE A 232 15.76 6.68 6.00
C PHE A 232 16.61 7.89 5.54
N LEU A 233 17.15 7.83 4.33
CA LEU A 233 18.00 8.88 3.80
C LEU A 233 17.26 10.21 3.64
N VAL A 234 16.01 10.19 3.15
CA VAL A 234 15.27 11.43 2.93
C VAL A 234 14.89 12.10 4.24
N ILE A 235 14.44 11.33 5.24
CA ILE A 235 14.14 11.90 6.57
C ILE A 235 15.43 12.39 7.25
N TRP A 236 16.54 11.64 7.14
CA TRP A 236 17.81 12.06 7.69
C TRP A 236 18.32 13.36 7.03
N VAL A 237 18.34 13.44 5.71
CA VAL A 237 18.79 14.65 4.99
C VAL A 237 17.87 15.85 5.27
N SER A 238 16.55 15.64 5.36
CA SER A 238 15.59 16.71 5.63
C SER A 238 15.86 17.42 6.96
N GLN A 239 16.43 16.75 7.96
CA GLN A 239 16.79 17.35 9.25
C GLN A 239 17.90 18.41 9.14
N PHE A 240 18.74 18.34 8.11
CA PHE A 240 19.83 19.30 7.88
C PHE A 240 19.43 20.44 6.93
N SER A 241 18.21 20.43 6.41
CA SER A 241 17.70 21.50 5.55
C SER A 241 17.36 22.79 6.31
N GLY A 242 17.19 22.72 7.63
CA GLY A 242 16.71 23.84 8.45
C GLY A 242 15.24 24.18 8.27
N ILE A 243 14.50 23.41 7.46
CA ILE A 243 13.04 23.57 7.27
C ILE A 243 12.32 23.15 8.56
N SER A 244 11.35 23.96 9.00
CA SER A 244 10.48 23.55 10.07
C SER A 244 9.56 22.41 9.64
N PRO A 245 9.16 21.48 10.55
CA PRO A 245 8.24 20.40 10.22
C PRO A 245 6.92 20.86 9.62
N ALA A 246 6.40 22.00 10.04
CA ALA A 246 5.16 22.59 9.50
C ALA A 246 5.33 22.99 8.02
N VAL A 247 6.45 23.60 7.65
CA VAL A 247 6.75 23.95 6.25
C VAL A 247 6.98 22.70 5.41
N LEU A 248 7.59 21.64 5.99
CA LEU A 248 7.78 20.37 5.31
C LEU A 248 6.44 19.71 4.97
N VAL A 249 5.45 19.75 5.87
CA VAL A 249 4.10 19.22 5.61
C VAL A 249 3.38 20.03 4.53
N ASP A 250 3.54 21.37 4.53
CA ASP A 250 2.86 22.26 3.57
C ASP A 250 3.47 22.19 2.16
N LYS A 251 4.82 22.20 2.06
CA LYS A 251 5.54 22.29 0.79
C LYS A 251 6.16 20.99 0.31
N GLY A 252 6.16 19.96 1.13
CA GLY A 252 6.73 18.65 0.84
C GLY A 252 8.26 18.65 0.66
N PHE A 253 8.80 17.52 0.22
CA PHE A 253 10.23 17.36 -0.09
C PHE A 253 10.77 18.24 -1.24
N PRO A 254 9.95 18.77 -2.18
CA PRO A 254 10.45 19.80 -3.11
C PRO A 254 11.15 20.97 -2.42
N ALA A 255 10.63 21.44 -1.27
CA ALA A 255 11.26 22.51 -0.51
C ALA A 255 12.63 22.13 0.06
N VAL A 256 12.84 20.86 0.43
CA VAL A 256 14.16 20.35 0.84
C VAL A 256 15.13 20.40 -0.34
N GLY A 257 14.68 19.99 -1.52
CA GLY A 257 15.47 20.06 -2.75
C GLY A 257 15.90 21.48 -3.11
N GLU A 258 15.00 22.47 -2.92
CA GLU A 258 15.30 23.88 -3.17
C GLU A 258 16.44 24.41 -2.28
N ILE A 259 16.50 23.97 -1.02
CA ILE A 259 17.55 24.42 -0.10
C ILE A 259 18.92 23.85 -0.49
N PHE A 260 19.01 22.60 -0.89
CA PHE A 260 20.29 21.97 -1.19
C PHE A 260 20.81 22.29 -2.60
N ALA A 261 19.93 22.51 -3.58
CA ALA A 261 20.38 22.74 -4.96
C ALA A 261 19.53 23.75 -5.75
N GLY A 262 18.61 24.45 -5.10
CA GLY A 262 17.77 25.47 -5.74
C GLY A 262 16.53 24.89 -6.45
N HIS A 263 15.81 25.79 -7.10
CA HIS A 263 14.48 25.51 -7.67
C HIS A 263 14.43 24.34 -8.66
N TRP A 264 15.52 24.09 -9.40
CA TRP A 264 15.55 22.99 -10.37
C TRP A 264 15.41 21.61 -9.71
N LEU A 265 16.07 21.40 -8.56
CA LEU A 265 15.96 20.14 -7.83
C LEU A 265 14.60 20.01 -7.15
N GLY A 266 14.05 21.10 -6.59
CA GLY A 266 12.69 21.15 -6.09
C GLY A 266 11.69 20.74 -7.17
N SER A 267 11.85 21.29 -8.39
CA SER A 267 11.00 20.94 -9.55
C SER A 267 11.11 19.47 -9.94
N LEU A 268 12.30 18.89 -9.96
CA LEU A 268 12.49 17.47 -10.24
C LEU A 268 11.82 16.57 -9.19
N ILE A 269 11.91 16.94 -7.90
CA ILE A 269 11.25 16.20 -6.81
C ILE A 269 9.74 16.32 -6.94
N ALA A 270 9.19 17.49 -7.28
CA ALA A 270 7.75 17.68 -7.51
C ALA A 270 7.25 16.82 -8.69
N ILE A 271 7.98 16.77 -9.81
CA ILE A 271 7.70 15.87 -10.95
C ILE A 271 7.75 14.41 -10.48
N GLY A 272 8.74 14.05 -9.66
CA GLY A 272 8.85 12.73 -9.03
C GLY A 272 7.61 12.38 -8.19
N GLY A 273 7.06 13.33 -7.41
CA GLY A 273 5.83 13.15 -6.65
C GLY A 273 4.61 12.88 -7.54
N MET A 274 4.46 13.63 -8.61
CA MET A 274 3.41 13.39 -9.60
C MET A 274 3.55 12.01 -10.27
N ALA A 275 4.79 11.62 -10.62
CA ALA A 275 5.10 10.32 -11.20
C ALA A 275 4.86 9.18 -10.20
N SER A 276 5.19 9.39 -8.92
CA SER A 276 4.91 8.48 -7.83
C SER A 276 3.42 8.17 -7.73
N CYS A 277 2.57 9.18 -7.64
CA CYS A 277 1.12 9.02 -7.58
C CYS A 277 0.57 8.18 -8.75
N LEU A 278 1.04 8.44 -9.99
CA LEU A 278 0.65 7.67 -11.18
C LEU A 278 1.09 6.21 -11.10
N GLY A 279 2.33 5.98 -10.66
CA GLY A 279 2.90 4.64 -10.55
C GLY A 279 2.20 3.79 -9.49
N ILE A 280 1.94 4.36 -8.31
CA ILE A 280 1.22 3.69 -7.22
C ILE A 280 -0.20 3.36 -7.67
N TYR A 281 -0.95 4.35 -8.14
CA TYR A 281 -2.33 4.15 -8.58
C TYR A 281 -2.43 3.05 -9.64
N ALA A 282 -1.56 3.07 -10.65
CA ALA A 282 -1.57 2.07 -11.71
C ALA A 282 -1.25 0.66 -11.17
N SER A 283 -0.30 0.54 -10.24
CA SER A 283 0.13 -0.73 -9.66
C SER A 283 -0.90 -1.32 -8.69
N VAL A 284 -1.51 -0.48 -7.85
CA VAL A 284 -2.56 -0.88 -6.92
C VAL A 284 -3.83 -1.27 -7.67
N LEU A 285 -4.28 -0.48 -8.66
CA LEU A 285 -5.44 -0.81 -9.49
C LEU A 285 -5.22 -2.12 -10.27
N LEU A 286 -3.98 -2.38 -10.72
CA LEU A 286 -3.62 -3.64 -11.35
C LEU A 286 -3.91 -4.82 -10.43
N SER A 287 -3.50 -4.73 -9.18
CA SER A 287 -3.66 -5.78 -8.18
C SER A 287 -5.12 -5.99 -7.81
N VAL A 288 -5.78 -4.93 -7.35
CA VAL A 288 -7.12 -5.03 -6.75
C VAL A 288 -8.21 -5.38 -7.76
N SER A 289 -8.06 -5.03 -9.02
CA SER A 289 -9.06 -5.38 -10.05
C SER A 289 -9.20 -6.89 -10.28
N ARG A 290 -8.26 -7.70 -9.84
CA ARG A 290 -8.29 -9.16 -9.96
C ARG A 290 -9.06 -9.85 -8.83
N VAL A 291 -9.13 -9.24 -7.66
CA VAL A 291 -9.82 -9.82 -6.49
C VAL A 291 -11.32 -10.01 -6.76
N PRO A 292 -12.09 -8.98 -7.15
CA PRO A 292 -13.51 -9.15 -7.46
C PRO A 292 -13.74 -10.08 -8.65
N MET A 293 -12.83 -10.16 -9.61
CA MET A 293 -12.88 -11.12 -10.70
C MET A 293 -12.86 -12.56 -10.17
N VAL A 294 -11.91 -12.88 -9.29
CA VAL A 294 -11.78 -14.23 -8.72
C VAL A 294 -12.94 -14.56 -7.78
N MET A 295 -13.46 -13.58 -7.02
CA MET A 295 -14.66 -13.75 -6.20
C MET A 295 -15.91 -14.01 -7.06
N ALA A 296 -16.01 -13.41 -8.25
CA ALA A 296 -17.07 -13.66 -9.20
C ALA A 296 -16.97 -15.08 -9.83
N ASP A 297 -15.76 -15.57 -10.09
CA ASP A 297 -15.51 -16.97 -10.49
C ASP A 297 -16.02 -17.95 -9.44
N ASP A 298 -15.82 -17.63 -8.16
CA ASP A 298 -16.30 -18.41 -7.02
C ASP A 298 -17.83 -18.19 -6.74
N LYS A 299 -18.54 -17.45 -7.60
CA LYS A 299 -20.00 -17.13 -7.49
C LYS A 299 -20.37 -16.36 -6.21
N LEU A 300 -19.40 -15.62 -5.64
CA LEU A 300 -19.63 -14.76 -4.47
C LEU A 300 -19.98 -13.32 -4.86
N LEU A 301 -19.60 -12.91 -6.06
CA LEU A 301 -19.95 -11.62 -6.66
C LEU A 301 -20.63 -11.81 -8.02
N PRO A 302 -21.26 -10.77 -8.60
CA PRO A 302 -21.87 -10.84 -9.92
C PRO A 302 -20.88 -11.29 -11.00
N THR A 303 -21.30 -12.24 -11.84
CA THR A 303 -20.47 -12.83 -12.91
C THR A 303 -19.99 -11.83 -13.96
N SER A 304 -20.62 -10.65 -14.03
CA SER A 304 -20.15 -9.55 -14.90
C SER A 304 -18.71 -9.11 -14.58
N LEU A 305 -18.29 -9.21 -13.31
CA LEU A 305 -16.96 -8.85 -12.85
C LEU A 305 -15.84 -9.77 -13.38
N ASN A 306 -16.19 -11.00 -13.77
CA ASN A 306 -15.25 -11.94 -14.39
C ASN A 306 -15.03 -11.67 -15.90
N LYS A 307 -15.79 -10.78 -16.53
CA LYS A 307 -15.63 -10.51 -17.96
C LYS A 307 -14.27 -9.89 -18.25
N LYS A 308 -13.53 -10.56 -19.15
CA LYS A 308 -12.19 -10.12 -19.60
C LYS A 308 -12.29 -9.41 -20.95
N HIS A 309 -11.41 -8.42 -21.14
CA HIS A 309 -11.31 -7.68 -22.39
C HIS A 309 -10.81 -8.62 -23.50
N ARG A 310 -11.48 -8.62 -24.67
CA ARG A 310 -11.22 -9.58 -25.78
C ARG A 310 -9.77 -9.60 -26.27
N LYS A 311 -9.12 -8.41 -26.33
CA LYS A 311 -7.75 -8.27 -26.85
C LYS A 311 -6.70 -8.38 -25.76
N PHE A 312 -6.94 -7.82 -24.58
CA PHE A 312 -5.93 -7.66 -23.54
C PHE A 312 -6.06 -8.68 -22.41
N ASN A 313 -7.19 -9.40 -22.34
CA ASN A 313 -7.49 -10.42 -21.33
C ASN A 313 -7.46 -9.88 -19.88
N THR A 314 -7.78 -8.61 -19.69
CA THR A 314 -7.82 -7.89 -18.43
C THR A 314 -9.26 -7.81 -17.89
N PRO A 315 -9.48 -7.76 -16.56
CA PRO A 315 -10.81 -7.66 -15.95
C PRO A 315 -11.38 -6.22 -16.07
N TYR A 316 -11.69 -5.79 -17.29
CA TYR A 316 -12.00 -4.39 -17.58
C TYR A 316 -13.22 -3.85 -16.84
N ILE A 317 -14.24 -4.71 -16.53
CA ILE A 317 -15.40 -4.28 -15.75
C ILE A 317 -15.01 -3.96 -14.31
N SER A 318 -14.18 -4.80 -13.68
CA SER A 318 -13.65 -4.53 -12.35
C SER A 318 -12.84 -3.24 -12.31
N ILE A 319 -11.98 -3.00 -13.32
CA ILE A 319 -11.20 -1.75 -13.46
C ILE A 319 -12.13 -0.54 -13.56
N ILE A 320 -13.17 -0.60 -14.39
CA ILE A 320 -14.13 0.51 -14.57
C ILE A 320 -14.88 0.79 -13.26
N ILE A 321 -15.39 -0.25 -12.58
CA ILE A 321 -16.12 -0.08 -11.31
C ILE A 321 -15.22 0.54 -10.24
N CYS A 322 -13.98 0.07 -10.09
CA CYS A 322 -13.01 0.68 -9.19
C CYS A 322 -12.82 2.18 -9.51
N SER A 323 -12.63 2.51 -10.79
CA SER A 323 -12.41 3.90 -11.22
C SER A 323 -13.61 4.80 -10.99
N VAL A 324 -14.85 4.29 -11.17
CA VAL A 324 -16.08 5.03 -10.87
C VAL A 324 -16.21 5.31 -9.38
N VAL A 325 -16.00 4.31 -8.52
CA VAL A 325 -16.08 4.47 -7.06
C VAL A 325 -15.03 5.46 -6.57
N VAL A 326 -13.78 5.31 -7.00
CA VAL A 326 -12.68 6.23 -6.66
C VAL A 326 -12.99 7.66 -7.13
N SER A 327 -13.57 7.84 -8.34
CA SER A 327 -13.97 9.16 -8.84
C SER A 327 -14.98 9.87 -7.93
N ALA A 328 -15.83 9.12 -7.23
CA ALA A 328 -16.76 9.71 -6.25
C ALA A 328 -16.09 10.08 -4.92
N MET A 329 -14.95 9.45 -4.58
CA MET A 329 -14.26 9.61 -3.28
C MET A 329 -13.21 10.74 -3.26
N VAL A 330 -12.84 11.35 -4.38
CA VAL A 330 -11.76 12.36 -4.47
C VAL A 330 -11.99 13.63 -3.63
N ASN A 331 -13.19 13.84 -3.11
CA ASN A 331 -13.52 14.99 -2.25
C ASN A 331 -13.36 14.72 -0.75
N TRP A 332 -13.03 13.49 -0.35
CA TRP A 332 -12.89 13.13 1.06
C TRP A 332 -11.62 13.72 1.67
N ASN A 333 -11.61 13.82 3.02
CA ASN A 333 -10.48 14.30 3.79
C ASN A 333 -9.37 13.25 3.84
N LEU A 334 -8.12 13.63 3.55
CA LEU A 334 -6.97 12.72 3.48
C LEU A 334 -6.66 12.01 4.81
N GLU A 335 -6.73 12.73 5.94
CA GLU A 335 -6.45 12.12 7.26
C GLU A 335 -7.45 11.01 7.60
N ALA A 336 -8.74 11.24 7.30
CA ALA A 336 -9.77 10.23 7.49
C ALA A 336 -9.53 9.02 6.58
N LEU A 337 -9.11 9.24 5.32
CA LEU A 337 -8.78 8.17 4.39
C LEU A 337 -7.64 7.30 4.92
N PHE A 338 -6.55 7.88 5.45
CA PHE A 338 -5.44 7.12 6.03
C PHE A 338 -5.88 6.21 7.19
N ILE A 339 -6.70 6.74 8.13
CA ILE A 339 -7.18 5.95 9.27
C ILE A 339 -8.06 4.79 8.80
N ILE A 340 -8.97 5.03 7.86
CA ILE A 340 -9.85 4.00 7.31
C ILE A 340 -9.03 2.92 6.60
N ASP A 341 -8.10 3.34 5.76
CA ASP A 341 -7.26 2.48 4.93
C ASP A 341 -6.46 1.48 5.76
N VAL A 342 -5.59 1.98 6.65
CA VAL A 342 -4.76 1.13 7.52
C VAL A 342 -5.61 0.25 8.44
N THR A 343 -6.79 0.74 8.88
CA THR A 343 -7.67 -0.03 9.76
C THR A 343 -8.25 -1.25 9.05
N ILE A 344 -8.72 -1.09 7.82
CA ILE A 344 -9.32 -2.21 7.07
C ILE A 344 -8.22 -3.15 6.58
N TYR A 345 -7.08 -2.62 6.09
CA TYR A 345 -5.93 -3.41 5.67
C TYR A 345 -5.40 -4.30 6.80
N GLY A 346 -5.24 -3.75 8.01
CA GLY A 346 -4.77 -4.51 9.16
C GLY A 346 -5.70 -5.66 9.56
N ALA A 347 -7.01 -5.50 9.34
CA ALA A 347 -7.96 -6.59 9.56
C ALA A 347 -7.77 -7.72 8.54
N GLY A 348 -7.60 -7.42 7.25
CA GLY A 348 -7.28 -8.39 6.20
C GLY A 348 -5.96 -9.11 6.50
N LEU A 349 -4.89 -8.37 6.70
CA LEU A 349 -3.57 -8.92 7.02
C LEU A 349 -3.60 -9.87 8.24
N SER A 350 -4.46 -9.59 9.22
CA SER A 350 -4.67 -10.49 10.37
C SER A 350 -5.25 -11.85 9.97
N LEU A 351 -6.11 -11.91 8.95
CA LEU A 351 -6.62 -13.18 8.41
C LEU A 351 -5.53 -13.97 7.69
N GLU A 352 -4.59 -13.30 7.03
CA GLU A 352 -3.43 -13.96 6.43
C GLU A 352 -2.52 -14.59 7.50
N TYR A 353 -2.25 -13.87 8.60
CA TYR A 353 -1.48 -14.40 9.74
C TYR A 353 -2.13 -15.63 10.34
N ILE A 354 -3.43 -15.58 10.61
CA ILE A 354 -4.20 -16.73 11.12
C ILE A 354 -4.17 -17.87 10.11
N SER A 355 -4.27 -17.59 8.82
CA SER A 355 -4.21 -18.58 7.75
C SER A 355 -2.86 -19.31 7.73
N LEU A 356 -1.75 -18.58 7.83
CA LEU A 356 -0.41 -19.15 7.88
C LEU A 356 -0.24 -20.08 9.10
N ILE A 357 -0.63 -19.63 10.30
CA ILE A 357 -0.55 -20.42 11.52
C ILE A 357 -1.38 -21.71 11.37
N LYS A 358 -2.62 -21.58 10.89
CA LYS A 358 -3.53 -22.72 10.70
C LYS A 358 -2.99 -23.73 9.69
N LEU A 359 -2.42 -23.28 8.58
CA LEU A 359 -1.82 -24.15 7.58
C LEU A 359 -0.55 -24.83 8.08
N ARG A 360 0.23 -24.16 8.93
CA ARG A 360 1.40 -24.78 9.60
C ARG A 360 0.99 -25.89 10.56
N LEU A 361 -0.16 -25.76 11.23
CA LEU A 361 -0.70 -26.77 12.16
C LEU A 361 -1.38 -27.92 11.45
N LYS A 362 -2.18 -27.66 10.40
CA LYS A 362 -3.00 -28.68 9.73
C LYS A 362 -2.24 -29.43 8.63
N GLU A 363 -1.32 -28.75 7.97
CA GLU A 363 -0.59 -29.26 6.82
C GLU A 363 0.93 -29.06 6.99
N PRO A 364 1.55 -29.64 8.04
CA PRO A 364 2.96 -29.44 8.36
C PRO A 364 3.90 -29.91 7.25
N ASP A 365 3.49 -30.95 6.52
CA ASP A 365 4.30 -31.63 5.49
C ASP A 365 4.10 -31.07 4.09
N THR A 366 3.15 -30.13 3.90
CA THR A 366 2.96 -29.49 2.59
C THR A 366 4.23 -28.77 2.15
N HIS A 367 4.64 -29.03 0.91
CA HIS A 367 5.84 -28.42 0.33
C HIS A 367 5.72 -26.89 0.26
N ARG A 368 6.66 -26.20 0.88
CA ARG A 368 6.80 -24.73 0.89
C ARG A 368 8.20 -24.39 0.39
N PRO A 369 8.34 -23.96 -0.89
CA PRO A 369 9.64 -23.57 -1.44
C PRO A 369 10.35 -22.48 -0.63
N PHE A 370 9.58 -21.57 -0.04
CA PHE A 370 10.02 -20.63 0.99
C PHE A 370 9.25 -20.94 2.28
N LYS A 371 9.96 -21.18 3.36
CA LYS A 371 9.40 -21.45 4.69
C LYS A 371 10.12 -20.61 5.73
N ILE A 372 9.36 -19.87 6.54
CA ILE A 372 9.91 -19.09 7.66
C ILE A 372 10.63 -20.05 8.62
N PRO A 373 11.90 -19.79 8.99
CA PRO A 373 12.70 -20.72 9.82
C PRO A 373 12.32 -20.66 11.31
N LEU A 374 11.02 -20.61 11.60
CA LEU A 374 10.44 -20.60 12.94
C LEU A 374 9.45 -21.74 13.07
N GLY A 375 9.42 -22.38 14.24
CA GLY A 375 8.33 -23.26 14.65
C GLY A 375 7.04 -22.46 14.90
N VAL A 376 5.90 -23.15 15.08
CA VAL A 376 4.61 -22.50 15.30
C VAL A 376 4.62 -21.53 16.49
N PRO A 377 5.22 -21.86 17.67
CA PRO A 377 5.29 -20.90 18.78
C PRO A 377 6.08 -19.63 18.43
N GLY A 378 7.24 -19.78 17.78
CA GLY A 378 8.05 -18.64 17.34
C GLY A 378 7.34 -17.80 16.28
N LEU A 379 6.58 -18.43 15.39
CA LEU A 379 5.75 -17.75 14.41
C LEU A 379 4.64 -16.92 15.09
N CYS A 380 3.94 -17.50 16.08
CA CYS A 380 2.91 -16.76 16.85
C CYS A 380 3.51 -15.53 17.55
N ILE A 381 4.71 -15.64 18.14
CA ILE A 381 5.40 -14.51 18.75
C ILE A 381 5.74 -13.44 17.69
N ALA A 382 6.32 -13.86 16.56
CA ALA A 382 6.70 -12.92 15.49
C ALA A 382 5.48 -12.18 14.92
N LEU A 383 4.35 -12.85 14.73
CA LEU A 383 3.11 -12.29 14.21
C LEU A 383 2.30 -11.49 15.25
N ALA A 384 2.64 -11.59 16.54
CA ALA A 384 2.06 -10.72 17.57
C ALA A 384 2.56 -9.26 17.46
N PHE A 385 3.81 -9.04 16.99
CA PHE A 385 4.37 -7.68 16.88
C PHE A 385 3.57 -6.76 15.96
N PRO A 386 3.26 -7.13 14.70
CA PRO A 386 2.45 -6.26 13.84
C PRO A 386 1.07 -6.01 14.42
N VAL A 387 0.46 -6.98 15.09
CA VAL A 387 -0.84 -6.80 15.75
C VAL A 387 -0.74 -5.79 16.89
N ILE A 388 0.30 -5.86 17.72
CA ILE A 388 0.54 -4.91 18.81
C ILE A 388 0.76 -3.50 18.26
N ILE A 389 1.62 -3.35 17.24
CA ILE A 389 1.90 -2.04 16.61
C ILE A 389 0.62 -1.46 16.02
N TYR A 390 -0.17 -2.27 15.34
CA TYR A 390 -1.46 -1.85 14.80
C TYR A 390 -2.39 -1.31 15.90
N PHE A 391 -2.52 -2.00 17.02
CA PHE A 391 -3.35 -1.53 18.13
C PHE A 391 -2.80 -0.25 18.80
N VAL A 392 -1.48 -0.11 18.94
CA VAL A 392 -0.86 1.11 19.45
C VAL A 392 -1.12 2.28 18.50
N ALA A 393 -0.94 2.08 17.19
CA ALA A 393 -1.21 3.08 16.18
C ALA A 393 -2.70 3.49 16.20
N PHE A 394 -3.59 2.50 16.16
CA PHE A 394 -5.05 2.71 16.14
C PHE A 394 -5.55 3.49 17.36
N THR A 395 -5.18 3.05 18.57
CA THR A 395 -5.61 3.71 19.81
C THR A 395 -5.01 5.11 19.97
N GLY A 396 -3.76 5.31 19.51
CA GLY A 396 -3.12 6.63 19.49
C GLY A 396 -3.82 7.57 18.50
N ALA A 397 -4.12 7.12 17.30
CA ALA A 397 -4.80 7.91 16.28
C ALA A 397 -6.24 8.30 16.67
N LEU A 398 -6.96 7.42 17.36
CA LEU A 398 -8.30 7.76 17.92
C LEU A 398 -8.27 8.97 18.85
N SER A 399 -7.14 9.17 19.55
CA SER A 399 -6.98 10.26 20.53
C SER A 399 -6.43 11.55 19.88
N SER A 400 -6.01 11.52 18.61
CA SER A 400 -5.25 12.61 17.98
C SER A 400 -6.10 13.65 17.25
N THR A 401 -7.23 13.23 16.65
CA THR A 401 -8.05 14.09 15.79
C THR A 401 -9.52 14.05 16.16
N GLN A 402 -10.24 15.17 15.97
CA GLN A 402 -11.71 15.21 16.12
C GLN A 402 -12.41 14.24 15.17
N ASN A 403 -11.81 13.95 14.02
CA ASN A 403 -12.34 13.05 13.00
C ASN A 403 -11.86 11.59 13.16
N GLY A 404 -10.88 11.31 14.04
CA GLY A 404 -10.31 9.97 14.21
C GLY A 404 -11.35 8.94 14.65
N VAL A 405 -12.21 9.29 15.60
CA VAL A 405 -13.30 8.41 16.04
C VAL A 405 -14.32 8.17 14.92
N LEU A 406 -14.69 9.21 14.16
CA LEU A 406 -15.63 9.09 13.06
C LEU A 406 -15.06 8.19 11.94
N ALA A 407 -13.79 8.37 11.59
CA ALA A 407 -13.09 7.53 10.60
C ALA A 407 -13.04 6.06 11.06
N ALA A 408 -12.74 5.81 12.35
CA ALA A 408 -12.72 4.45 12.89
C ALA A 408 -14.11 3.82 12.93
N LEU A 409 -15.16 4.57 13.28
CA LEU A 409 -16.54 4.09 13.20
C LEU A 409 -16.94 3.73 11.77
N PHE A 410 -16.54 4.57 10.80
CA PHE A 410 -16.80 4.28 9.39
C PHE A 410 -16.04 3.02 8.94
N ALA A 411 -14.78 2.85 9.32
CA ALA A 411 -14.03 1.62 9.05
C ALA A 411 -14.72 0.39 9.68
N ALA A 412 -15.22 0.50 10.92
CA ALA A 412 -15.96 -0.57 11.56
C ALA A 412 -17.25 -0.94 10.79
N VAL A 413 -17.99 0.05 10.29
CA VAL A 413 -19.16 -0.19 9.43
C VAL A 413 -18.76 -0.93 8.16
N LEU A 414 -17.66 -0.53 7.51
CA LEU A 414 -17.14 -1.20 6.32
C LEU A 414 -16.72 -2.65 6.63
N LEU A 415 -16.06 -2.91 7.75
CA LEU A 415 -15.72 -4.27 8.18
C LEU A 415 -16.97 -5.11 8.44
N CYS A 416 -17.98 -4.56 9.13
CA CYS A 416 -19.26 -5.25 9.39
C CYS A 416 -20.09 -5.49 8.13
N SER A 417 -19.91 -4.68 7.08
CA SER A 417 -20.62 -4.84 5.80
C SER A 417 -20.35 -6.21 5.16
N ALA A 418 -19.17 -6.79 5.41
CA ALA A 418 -18.82 -8.13 4.93
C ALA A 418 -19.79 -9.20 5.46
N GLU A 419 -20.15 -9.15 6.76
CA GLU A 419 -21.13 -10.09 7.33
C GLU A 419 -22.51 -9.88 6.74
N GLY A 420 -22.96 -8.64 6.62
CA GLY A 420 -24.28 -8.32 6.03
C GLY A 420 -24.40 -8.89 4.60
N LEU A 421 -23.39 -8.67 3.76
CA LEU A 421 -23.35 -9.20 2.40
C LEU A 421 -23.21 -10.72 2.37
N TRP A 422 -22.41 -11.30 3.25
CA TRP A 422 -22.29 -12.76 3.36
C TRP A 422 -23.64 -13.43 3.64
N GLN A 423 -24.45 -12.88 4.54
CA GLN A 423 -25.78 -13.40 4.84
C GLN A 423 -26.71 -13.31 3.62
N ILE A 424 -26.64 -12.24 2.83
CA ILE A 424 -27.40 -12.09 1.59
C ILE A 424 -26.98 -13.16 0.56
N ILE A 425 -25.67 -13.37 0.39
CA ILE A 425 -25.12 -14.37 -0.53
C ILE A 425 -25.59 -15.78 -0.13
N LYS A 426 -25.46 -16.12 1.16
CA LYS A 426 -25.89 -17.41 1.71
C LYS A 426 -27.38 -17.67 1.47
N ARG A 427 -28.23 -16.68 1.72
CA ARG A 427 -29.70 -16.79 1.46
C ARG A 427 -30.00 -17.02 -0.03
N ARG A 428 -29.31 -16.30 -0.94
CA ARG A 428 -29.49 -16.48 -2.39
C ARG A 428 -29.03 -17.86 -2.87
N GLN A 429 -27.97 -18.42 -2.31
CA GLN A 429 -27.48 -19.75 -2.65
C GLN A 429 -28.44 -20.82 -2.15
N ALA A 430 -28.98 -20.69 -0.93
CA ALA A 430 -29.96 -21.59 -0.38
C ALA A 430 -31.29 -21.60 -1.19
N PHE A 431 -31.74 -20.41 -1.61
CA PHE A 431 -32.94 -20.28 -2.45
C PHE A 431 -32.78 -20.98 -3.81
N LYS A 432 -31.63 -20.78 -4.48
CA LYS A 432 -31.36 -21.47 -5.77
C LYS A 432 -31.24 -22.98 -5.64
N SER A 433 -30.78 -23.51 -4.52
CA SER A 433 -30.74 -24.96 -4.29
C SER A 433 -32.09 -25.54 -4.00
N SER A 434 -33.06 -24.77 -3.46
CA SER A 434 -34.44 -25.20 -3.26
C SER A 434 -35.32 -25.15 -4.53
N GLU A 435 -34.96 -24.34 -5.53
CA GLU A 435 -35.61 -24.32 -6.83
C GLU A 435 -35.18 -25.45 -7.78
N LEU A 436 -34.09 -26.12 -7.47
CA LEU A 436 -33.50 -27.23 -8.26
C LEU A 436 -33.91 -28.62 -7.71
N LEU A 437 -34.58 -28.66 -6.57
CA LEU A 437 -35.21 -29.84 -5.95
C LEU A 437 -36.72 -29.85 -6.22
#